data_d0af41a4b3ec2d799b486a0c8669d288
#
_entry.id   d0af41a4b3ec2d799b486a0c8669d288
#
_cell.length_a   1.000
_cell.length_b   1.000
_cell.length_c   1.000
_cell.angle_alpha   90.00
_cell.angle_beta   90.00
_cell.angle_gamma   90.00
#
_symmetry.space_group_name_H-M   'P 1'
#
loop_
_entity.id
_entity.type
_entity.pdbx_description
1 polymer ?
#
loop_
_entity_poly.entity_id
_entity_poly.type
_entity_poly.pdbx_seq_one_letter_code
_entity_poly.pdbx_strand_id
1 'polypeptide(L)'
;MAQAVNLCYGQRKYAQQGWFEVDVRKEDVTAPDVIALLQDHLKSMTMHSPPESIHALNADRLRQPDVTFWSARENGILLGCGALKELNSRHGEIKSMKTSPHHVRKGVANRILRHMLEEARRRGYQRISLETGSMEAFLPARRLYEKAGFQYCDPFAHYKEDPNSLFMTLNIG
;
A
#
# COMPACT_ATOMS: atom_id res chain seq x y z
N MET A 1 -49.11 16.23 -12.38
CA MET A 1 -49.31 15.45 -11.15
C MET A 1 -48.52 14.17 -11.21
N ALA A 2 -47.77 13.88 -10.14
CA ALA A 2 -47.13 12.62 -9.80
C ALA A 2 -45.93 12.18 -10.71
N GLN A 3 -44.78 11.71 -10.28
CA GLN A 3 -44.28 11.35 -8.94
C GLN A 3 -42.76 11.27 -9.02
N ALA A 4 -42.10 11.96 -8.15
CA ALA A 4 -40.72 11.67 -7.79
C ALA A 4 -40.75 10.70 -6.60
N VAL A 5 -40.32 9.45 -6.74
CA VAL A 5 -39.99 8.60 -5.57
C VAL A 5 -39.01 7.51 -5.97
N ASN A 6 -37.97 7.41 -5.15
CA ASN A 6 -37.10 6.27 -4.86
C ASN A 6 -35.84 6.03 -5.68
N LEU A 7 -34.81 6.74 -5.28
CA LEU A 7 -33.42 6.26 -5.35
C LEU A 7 -32.77 6.44 -3.97
N CYS A 8 -33.20 5.66 -2.98
CA CYS A 8 -32.60 5.58 -1.65
C CYS A 8 -32.84 4.22 -1.00
N TYR A 9 -32.48 3.14 -1.70
CA TYR A 9 -32.58 1.78 -1.14
C TYR A 9 -31.29 0.99 -1.48
N GLY A 10 -30.22 1.31 -0.86
CA GLY A 10 -28.96 0.58 -1.05
C GLY A 10 -27.88 0.80 -0.01
N GLN A 11 -28.02 1.79 0.86
CA GLN A 11 -26.93 2.15 1.78
C GLN A 11 -27.20 1.89 3.28
N ARG A 12 -28.27 1.18 3.66
CA ARG A 12 -28.62 1.01 5.08
C ARG A 12 -28.54 -0.42 5.62
N LYS A 13 -27.80 -1.33 5.01
CA LYS A 13 -27.67 -2.70 5.55
C LYS A 13 -26.31 -3.07 6.16
N TYR A 14 -25.34 -2.14 6.19
CA TYR A 14 -24.00 -2.42 6.76
C TYR A 14 -23.65 -1.62 8.02
N ALA A 15 -24.63 -0.92 8.62
CA ALA A 15 -24.42 -0.02 9.76
C ALA A 15 -24.51 -0.69 11.15
N GLN A 16 -24.51 -2.03 11.24
CA GLN A 16 -24.70 -2.73 12.54
C GLN A 16 -23.61 -3.72 12.93
N GLN A 17 -22.44 -3.69 12.28
CA GLN A 17 -21.27 -4.37 12.82
C GLN A 17 -20.15 -3.35 12.81
N GLY A 18 -19.79 -2.78 13.95
CA GLY A 18 -18.78 -1.76 14.24
C GLY A 18 -17.53 -1.69 13.35
N TRP A 19 -17.70 -1.56 12.05
CA TRP A 19 -16.66 -1.33 11.06
C TRP A 19 -16.43 0.16 11.04
N PHE A 20 -15.46 0.60 11.79
CA PHE A 20 -14.96 1.96 11.72
C PHE A 20 -14.62 2.31 10.27
N GLU A 21 -15.07 3.48 9.82
CA GLU A 21 -14.88 3.94 8.45
C GLU A 21 -13.42 4.40 8.28
N VAL A 22 -12.55 3.45 7.92
CA VAL A 22 -11.16 3.78 7.59
C VAL A 22 -11.14 4.47 6.23
N ASP A 23 -10.78 5.74 6.24
CA ASP A 23 -10.59 6.56 5.05
C ASP A 23 -9.18 6.34 4.48
N VAL A 24 -9.11 5.94 3.20
CA VAL A 24 -7.84 5.86 2.45
C VAL A 24 -7.81 6.99 1.44
N ARG A 25 -6.90 7.94 1.65
CA ARG A 25 -6.81 9.15 0.85
C ARG A 25 -5.38 9.48 0.44
N LYS A 26 -5.24 10.24 -0.65
CA LYS A 26 -3.95 10.86 -0.97
C LYS A 26 -3.53 11.76 0.17
N GLU A 27 -2.27 11.66 0.54
CA GLU A 27 -1.72 12.40 1.68
C GLU A 27 -0.38 13.03 1.30
N ASP A 28 -0.09 14.16 1.92
CA ASP A 28 1.24 14.76 1.83
C ASP A 28 2.19 14.07 2.83
N VAL A 29 3.35 13.65 2.35
CA VAL A 29 4.38 13.02 3.17
C VAL A 29 5.04 13.97 4.18
N THR A 30 4.69 15.27 4.16
CA THR A 30 5.21 16.28 5.10
C THR A 30 4.45 16.32 6.43
N ALA A 31 3.30 15.67 6.55
CA ALA A 31 2.56 15.59 7.79
C ALA A 31 3.41 14.91 8.90
N PRO A 32 3.50 15.49 10.11
CA PRO A 32 4.42 15.03 11.15
C PRO A 32 4.21 13.55 11.55
N ASP A 33 2.98 13.09 11.62
CA ASP A 33 2.64 11.70 11.94
C ASP A 33 2.99 10.73 10.79
N VAL A 34 2.89 11.17 9.55
CA VAL A 34 3.34 10.42 8.36
C VAL A 34 4.85 10.29 8.37
N ILE A 35 5.58 11.39 8.63
CA ILE A 35 7.05 11.37 8.75
C ILE A 35 7.48 10.38 9.85
N ALA A 36 6.85 10.44 11.02
CA ALA A 36 7.17 9.54 12.13
C ALA A 36 6.93 8.07 11.74
N LEU A 37 5.83 7.75 11.04
CA LEU A 37 5.54 6.39 10.57
C LEU A 37 6.55 5.90 9.53
N LEU A 38 6.99 6.77 8.62
CA LEU A 38 8.01 6.44 7.61
C LEU A 38 9.38 6.24 8.24
N GLN A 39 9.75 7.01 9.26
CA GLN A 39 10.97 6.83 10.02
C GLN A 39 10.96 5.49 10.79
N ASP A 40 9.83 5.15 11.43
CA ASP A 40 9.65 3.85 12.07
C ASP A 40 9.75 2.70 11.05
N HIS A 41 9.19 2.88 9.85
CA HIS A 41 9.32 1.91 8.78
C HIS A 41 10.77 1.69 8.39
N LEU A 42 11.53 2.75 8.13
CA LEU A 42 12.93 2.67 7.76
C LEU A 42 13.76 2.02 8.89
N LYS A 43 13.54 2.43 10.13
CA LYS A 43 14.18 1.82 11.31
C LYS A 43 13.90 0.32 11.41
N SER A 44 12.66 -0.10 11.17
CA SER A 44 12.29 -1.51 11.15
C SER A 44 13.04 -2.28 10.06
N MET A 45 13.20 -1.68 8.87
CA MET A 45 13.95 -2.31 7.79
C MET A 45 15.44 -2.44 8.11
N THR A 46 16.06 -1.41 8.69
CA THR A 46 17.49 -1.47 9.09
C THR A 46 17.80 -2.49 10.18
N MET A 47 16.81 -2.88 10.98
CA MET A 47 16.97 -3.97 11.96
C MET A 47 16.92 -5.37 11.35
N HIS A 48 16.35 -5.52 10.16
CA HIS A 48 16.06 -6.82 9.55
C HIS A 48 16.72 -7.04 8.18
N SER A 49 17.27 -5.99 7.58
CA SER A 49 17.91 -6.05 6.25
C SER A 49 19.25 -5.34 6.28
N PRO A 50 20.26 -5.85 5.54
CA PRO A 50 21.49 -5.12 5.30
C PRO A 50 21.21 -3.79 4.58
N PRO A 51 22.01 -2.74 4.78
CA PRO A 51 21.77 -1.42 4.20
C PRO A 51 21.63 -1.42 2.67
N GLU A 52 22.42 -2.25 1.98
CA GLU A 52 22.42 -2.41 0.53
C GLU A 52 21.11 -3.02 -0.04
N SER A 53 20.39 -3.77 0.79
CA SER A 53 19.10 -4.41 0.44
C SER A 53 17.88 -3.59 0.89
N ILE A 54 18.07 -2.35 1.35
CA ILE A 54 16.96 -1.48 1.76
C ILE A 54 16.56 -0.60 0.59
N HIS A 55 15.42 -0.91 -0.01
CA HIS A 55 14.86 -0.19 -1.16
C HIS A 55 13.69 0.76 -0.81
N ALA A 56 13.50 1.06 0.49
CA ALA A 56 12.49 2.01 0.93
C ALA A 56 12.77 3.42 0.39
N LEU A 57 11.73 4.09 -0.07
CA LEU A 57 11.84 5.46 -0.52
C LEU A 57 11.87 6.40 0.71
N ASN A 58 12.78 7.37 0.70
CA ASN A 58 12.74 8.48 1.65
C ASN A 58 11.62 9.47 1.29
N ALA A 59 11.36 10.45 2.15
CA ALA A 59 10.27 11.42 1.96
C ALA A 59 10.41 12.20 0.64
N ASP A 60 11.63 12.58 0.23
CA ASP A 60 11.85 13.33 -1.02
C ASP A 60 11.51 12.49 -2.25
N ARG A 61 11.84 11.20 -2.24
CA ARG A 61 11.51 10.27 -3.32
C ARG A 61 10.02 9.97 -3.37
N LEU A 62 9.34 9.91 -2.22
CA LEU A 62 7.88 9.73 -2.15
C LEU A 62 7.10 10.94 -2.67
N ARG A 63 7.73 12.12 -2.79
CA ARG A 63 7.13 13.35 -3.33
C ARG A 63 7.35 13.54 -4.83
N GLN A 64 8.05 12.62 -5.49
CA GLN A 64 8.28 12.73 -6.93
C GLN A 64 6.97 12.56 -7.72
N PRO A 65 6.85 13.19 -8.91
CA PRO A 65 5.63 13.15 -9.72
C PRO A 65 5.18 11.73 -10.13
N ASP A 66 6.13 10.79 -10.23
CA ASP A 66 5.88 9.38 -10.55
C ASP A 66 5.39 8.56 -9.36
N VAL A 67 5.26 9.18 -8.18
CA VAL A 67 4.81 8.50 -6.94
C VAL A 67 3.51 9.12 -6.45
N THR A 68 2.53 8.27 -6.15
CA THR A 68 1.34 8.67 -5.42
C THR A 68 1.35 8.00 -4.04
N PHE A 69 1.20 8.80 -3.00
CA PHE A 69 1.21 8.35 -1.62
C PHE A 69 -0.20 8.43 -1.02
N TRP A 70 -0.57 7.40 -0.25
CA TRP A 70 -1.84 7.33 0.48
C TRP A 70 -1.62 7.04 1.96
N SER A 71 -2.46 7.62 2.79
CA SER A 71 -2.65 7.23 4.18
C SER A 71 -3.99 6.55 4.39
N ALA A 72 -4.06 5.68 5.38
CA ALA A 72 -5.30 5.18 5.94
C ALA A 72 -5.51 5.84 7.29
N ARG A 73 -6.65 6.50 7.49
CA ARG A 73 -6.99 7.21 8.72
C ARG A 73 -8.37 6.80 9.25
N GLU A 74 -8.50 6.88 10.56
CA GLU A 74 -9.77 6.72 11.27
C GLU A 74 -9.89 7.84 12.30
N ASN A 75 -10.93 8.67 12.20
CA ASN A 75 -11.11 9.85 13.07
C ASN A 75 -9.86 10.75 13.15
N GLY A 76 -9.15 10.92 12.02
CA GLY A 76 -7.90 11.70 11.95
C GLY A 76 -6.64 10.95 12.38
N ILE A 77 -6.74 9.81 13.04
CA ILE A 77 -5.61 9.00 13.49
C ILE A 77 -5.01 8.24 12.30
N LEU A 78 -3.70 8.33 12.11
CA LEU A 78 -2.96 7.61 11.08
C LEU A 78 -2.83 6.12 11.46
N LEU A 79 -3.40 5.25 10.65
CA LEU A 79 -3.36 3.79 10.84
C LEU A 79 -2.28 3.12 10.01
N GLY A 80 -1.93 3.69 8.86
CA GLY A 80 -0.94 3.15 7.94
C GLY A 80 -0.80 3.98 6.67
N CYS A 81 0.12 3.59 5.84
CA CYS A 81 0.41 4.24 4.56
C CYS A 81 0.86 3.25 3.49
N GLY A 82 0.90 3.73 2.25
CA GLY A 82 1.46 3.03 1.11
C GLY A 82 1.62 3.97 -0.07
N ALA A 83 2.46 3.59 -1.01
CA ALA A 83 2.73 4.36 -2.22
C ALA A 83 2.67 3.49 -3.48
N LEU A 84 2.27 4.09 -4.58
CA LEU A 84 2.31 3.51 -5.91
C LEU A 84 3.21 4.39 -6.78
N LYS A 85 4.32 3.79 -7.23
CA LYS A 85 5.25 4.41 -8.17
C LYS A 85 4.93 3.95 -9.58
N GLU A 86 4.84 4.89 -10.51
CA GLU A 86 4.75 4.59 -11.93
C GLU A 86 6.12 4.18 -12.47
N LEU A 87 6.24 2.96 -13.00
CA LEU A 87 7.42 2.49 -13.72
C LEU A 87 7.33 2.80 -15.20
N ASN A 88 6.12 2.67 -15.75
CA ASN A 88 5.73 3.10 -17.09
C ASN A 88 4.19 3.14 -17.18
N SER A 89 3.63 3.48 -18.33
CA SER A 89 2.19 3.65 -18.55
C SER A 89 1.34 2.40 -18.29
N ARG A 90 1.95 1.22 -18.14
CA ARG A 90 1.26 -0.07 -17.92
C ARG A 90 1.74 -0.83 -16.68
N HIS A 91 2.73 -0.31 -15.97
CA HIS A 91 3.37 -1.01 -14.86
C HIS A 91 3.62 -0.08 -13.69
N GLY A 92 3.06 -0.43 -12.54
CA GLY A 92 3.28 0.28 -11.27
C GLY A 92 4.01 -0.59 -10.25
N GLU A 93 4.63 0.05 -9.28
CA GLU A 93 5.33 -0.58 -8.18
C GLU A 93 4.74 -0.12 -6.84
N ILE A 94 4.37 -1.08 -5.97
CA ILE A 94 3.98 -0.79 -4.58
C ILE A 94 5.22 -0.52 -3.76
N LYS A 95 5.21 0.61 -3.04
CA LYS A 95 6.31 1.04 -2.17
C LYS A 95 5.79 1.45 -0.79
N SER A 96 6.67 1.42 0.20
CA SER A 96 6.47 2.03 1.52
C SER A 96 5.17 1.62 2.22
N MET A 97 4.75 0.36 2.05
CA MET A 97 3.61 -0.20 2.78
C MET A 97 3.95 -0.36 4.26
N LYS A 98 3.27 0.39 5.11
CA LYS A 98 3.46 0.32 6.56
C LYS A 98 2.13 0.47 7.28
N THR A 99 1.85 -0.42 8.21
CA THR A 99 0.80 -0.25 9.21
C THR A 99 1.43 0.23 10.53
N SER A 100 0.80 1.20 11.17
CA SER A 100 1.20 1.65 12.51
C SER A 100 1.22 0.45 13.47
N PRO A 101 2.23 0.31 14.33
CA PRO A 101 2.35 -0.83 15.26
C PRO A 101 1.10 -1.05 16.14
N HIS A 102 0.40 0.02 16.51
CA HIS A 102 -0.82 -0.03 17.32
C HIS A 102 -2.07 -0.49 16.55
N HIS A 103 -1.97 -0.61 15.21
CA HIS A 103 -3.10 -0.92 14.33
C HIS A 103 -2.88 -2.15 13.45
N VAL A 104 -1.86 -2.96 13.75
CA VAL A 104 -1.61 -4.22 13.05
C VAL A 104 -2.76 -5.22 13.24
N ARG A 105 -2.94 -6.11 12.26
CA ARG A 105 -3.99 -7.15 12.23
C ARG A 105 -5.44 -6.64 12.27
N LYS A 106 -5.66 -5.34 12.02
CA LYS A 106 -6.98 -4.72 11.89
C LYS A 106 -7.42 -4.55 10.42
N GLY A 107 -6.74 -5.18 9.47
CA GLY A 107 -7.06 -5.10 8.04
C GLY A 107 -6.60 -3.82 7.33
N VAL A 108 -5.87 -2.93 7.99
CA VAL A 108 -5.40 -1.65 7.43
C VAL A 108 -4.58 -1.85 6.16
N ALA A 109 -3.55 -2.70 6.20
CA ALA A 109 -2.71 -2.97 5.03
C ALA A 109 -3.52 -3.50 3.83
N ASN A 110 -4.49 -4.39 4.08
CA ASN A 110 -5.35 -4.92 3.02
C ASN A 110 -6.23 -3.82 2.39
N ARG A 111 -6.74 -2.87 3.19
CA ARG A 111 -7.52 -1.74 2.66
C ARG A 111 -6.67 -0.83 1.78
N ILE A 112 -5.46 -0.48 2.22
CA ILE A 112 -4.52 0.34 1.45
C ILE A 112 -4.17 -0.39 0.14
N LEU A 113 -3.82 -1.67 0.21
CA LEU A 113 -3.49 -2.47 -0.96
C LEU A 113 -4.63 -2.52 -1.98
N ARG A 114 -5.85 -2.81 -1.54
CA ARG A 114 -7.04 -2.80 -2.41
C ARG A 114 -7.25 -1.45 -3.08
N HIS A 115 -7.17 -0.36 -2.33
CA HIS A 115 -7.30 0.99 -2.86
C HIS A 115 -6.25 1.27 -3.94
N MET A 116 -4.99 0.91 -3.71
CA MET A 116 -3.91 1.08 -4.69
C MET A 116 -4.12 0.22 -5.94
N LEU A 117 -4.63 -1.01 -5.81
CA LEU A 117 -4.94 -1.87 -6.96
C LEU A 117 -6.12 -1.33 -7.78
N GLU A 118 -7.14 -0.78 -7.13
CA GLU A 118 -8.27 -0.12 -7.80
C GLU A 118 -7.79 1.13 -8.56
N GLU A 119 -6.95 1.95 -7.94
CA GLU A 119 -6.35 3.11 -8.58
C GLU A 119 -5.43 2.72 -9.75
N ALA A 120 -4.65 1.66 -9.62
CA ALA A 120 -3.81 1.14 -10.69
C ALA A 120 -4.63 0.71 -11.92
N ARG A 121 -5.75 0.02 -11.70
CA ARG A 121 -6.69 -0.33 -12.79
C ARG A 121 -7.29 0.91 -13.43
N ARG A 122 -7.68 1.90 -12.65
CA ARG A 122 -8.22 3.17 -13.14
C ARG A 122 -7.21 3.93 -14.01
N ARG A 123 -5.91 3.80 -13.72
CA ARG A 123 -4.81 4.37 -14.55
C ARG A 123 -4.50 3.55 -15.79
N GLY A 124 -5.12 2.39 -15.96
CA GLY A 124 -4.85 1.50 -17.10
C GLY A 124 -3.58 0.64 -16.95
N TYR A 125 -3.06 0.50 -15.72
CA TYR A 125 -1.95 -0.39 -15.48
C TYR A 125 -2.41 -1.84 -15.70
N GLN A 126 -1.54 -2.63 -16.29
CA GLN A 126 -1.77 -4.04 -16.57
C GLN A 126 -1.04 -4.93 -15.57
N ARG A 127 -0.01 -4.40 -14.92
CA ARG A 127 0.83 -5.12 -13.99
C ARG A 127 1.22 -4.25 -12.80
N ILE A 128 1.20 -4.84 -11.63
CA ILE A 128 1.74 -4.26 -10.40
C ILE A 128 2.80 -5.20 -9.85
N SER A 129 3.94 -4.66 -9.47
CA SER A 129 5.02 -5.40 -8.83
C SER A 129 5.42 -4.77 -7.50
N LEU A 130 6.16 -5.50 -6.71
CA LEU A 130 6.73 -5.03 -5.45
C LEU A 130 8.01 -5.80 -5.13
N GLU A 131 8.83 -5.18 -4.31
CA GLU A 131 9.96 -5.80 -3.63
C GLU A 131 9.67 -5.86 -2.14
N THR A 132 10.05 -6.95 -1.49
CA THR A 132 9.92 -7.16 -0.05
C THR A 132 11.07 -8.01 0.47
N GLY A 133 11.37 -7.92 1.77
CA GLY A 133 12.45 -8.70 2.37
C GLY A 133 12.18 -10.21 2.38
N SER A 134 13.24 -11.01 2.24
CA SER A 134 13.21 -12.46 2.30
C SER A 134 13.12 -12.98 3.74
N MET A 135 13.55 -12.20 4.75
CA MET A 135 13.63 -12.58 6.14
C MET A 135 12.24 -12.84 6.74
N GLU A 136 12.21 -13.62 7.82
CA GLU A 136 10.97 -14.02 8.50
C GLU A 136 10.13 -12.82 8.98
N ALA A 137 10.79 -11.74 9.38
CA ALA A 137 10.12 -10.50 9.80
C ALA A 137 9.17 -9.93 8.72
N PHE A 138 9.40 -10.22 7.44
CA PHE A 138 8.56 -9.78 6.32
C PHE A 138 7.51 -10.82 5.90
N LEU A 139 7.45 -11.99 6.55
CA LEU A 139 6.46 -13.02 6.24
C LEU A 139 5.00 -12.52 6.29
N PRO A 140 4.59 -11.67 7.26
CA PRO A 140 3.23 -11.13 7.24
C PRO A 140 2.92 -10.29 6.00
N ALA A 141 3.88 -9.53 5.49
CA ALA A 141 3.74 -8.74 4.26
C ALA A 141 3.62 -9.67 3.04
N ARG A 142 4.49 -10.67 2.92
CA ARG A 142 4.40 -11.66 1.83
C ARG A 142 3.05 -12.36 1.79
N ARG A 143 2.53 -12.81 2.93
CA ARG A 143 1.20 -13.43 3.04
C ARG A 143 0.05 -12.50 2.64
N LEU A 144 0.18 -11.20 2.91
CA LEU A 144 -0.78 -10.19 2.45
C LEU A 144 -0.82 -10.16 0.91
N TYR A 145 0.34 -10.10 0.28
CA TYR A 145 0.45 -10.03 -1.18
C TYR A 145 0.03 -11.34 -1.86
N GLU A 146 0.43 -12.49 -1.32
CA GLU A 146 -0.01 -13.81 -1.79
C GLU A 146 -1.54 -13.94 -1.78
N LYS A 147 -2.19 -13.51 -0.68
CA LYS A 147 -3.66 -13.49 -0.58
C LYS A 147 -4.33 -12.55 -1.58
N ALA A 148 -3.65 -11.50 -1.99
CA ALA A 148 -4.13 -10.58 -3.01
C ALA A 148 -3.88 -11.09 -4.45
N GLY A 149 -3.23 -12.26 -4.62
CA GLY A 149 -2.97 -12.90 -5.88
C GLY A 149 -1.60 -12.60 -6.50
N PHE A 150 -0.72 -11.90 -5.78
CA PHE A 150 0.66 -11.72 -6.22
C PHE A 150 1.40 -13.04 -6.25
N GLN A 151 2.25 -13.22 -7.25
CA GLN A 151 3.12 -14.38 -7.43
C GLN A 151 4.58 -13.91 -7.39
N TYR A 152 5.47 -14.78 -6.91
CA TYR A 152 6.91 -14.52 -6.95
C TYR A 152 7.37 -14.43 -8.40
N CYS A 153 8.33 -13.54 -8.66
CA CYS A 153 8.89 -13.29 -9.98
C CYS A 153 10.37 -12.93 -9.88
N ASP A 154 11.05 -12.88 -11.02
CA ASP A 154 12.40 -12.35 -11.13
C ASP A 154 12.45 -10.84 -10.82
N PRO A 155 13.64 -10.28 -10.53
CA PRO A 155 13.83 -8.85 -10.39
C PRO A 155 13.26 -8.08 -11.58
N PHE A 156 12.66 -6.93 -11.33
CA PHE A 156 12.05 -6.09 -12.36
C PHE A 156 12.67 -4.67 -12.34
N ALA A 157 12.39 -3.89 -13.39
CA ALA A 157 12.93 -2.54 -13.59
C ALA A 157 14.46 -2.51 -13.46
N HIS A 158 14.99 -1.84 -12.45
CA HIS A 158 16.43 -1.71 -12.21
C HIS A 158 16.94 -2.59 -11.05
N TYR A 159 16.07 -3.42 -10.47
CA TYR A 159 16.46 -4.35 -9.42
C TYR A 159 17.39 -5.44 -9.95
N LYS A 160 18.24 -5.94 -9.08
CA LYS A 160 19.11 -7.10 -9.32
C LYS A 160 18.77 -8.20 -8.33
N GLU A 161 19.21 -9.40 -8.62
CA GLU A 161 19.11 -10.50 -7.65
C GLU A 161 19.82 -10.13 -6.35
N ASP A 162 19.12 -10.34 -5.25
CA ASP A 162 19.60 -10.10 -3.90
C ASP A 162 18.99 -11.17 -2.98
N PRO A 163 19.79 -11.95 -2.24
CA PRO A 163 19.28 -12.99 -1.35
C PRO A 163 18.39 -12.44 -0.22
N ASN A 164 18.48 -11.15 0.05
CA ASN A 164 17.67 -10.46 1.08
C ASN A 164 16.37 -9.87 0.53
N SER A 165 16.16 -9.92 -0.78
CA SER A 165 14.96 -9.39 -1.45
C SER A 165 14.18 -10.48 -2.16
N LEU A 166 12.86 -10.34 -2.13
CA LEU A 166 11.93 -11.15 -2.93
C LEU A 166 11.06 -10.21 -3.75
N PHE A 167 10.82 -10.60 -4.98
CA PHE A 167 10.03 -9.83 -5.93
C PHE A 167 8.71 -10.54 -6.19
N MET A 168 7.64 -9.76 -6.24
CA MET A 168 6.31 -10.31 -6.52
C MET A 168 5.59 -9.45 -7.55
N THR A 169 4.73 -10.06 -8.35
CA THR A 169 3.98 -9.39 -9.40
C THR A 169 2.53 -9.87 -9.45
N LEU A 170 1.64 -9.00 -9.89
CA LEU A 170 0.22 -9.26 -10.12
C LEU A 170 -0.20 -8.67 -11.47
N ASN A 171 -0.77 -9.48 -12.36
CA ASN A 171 -1.45 -9.00 -13.55
C ASN A 171 -2.86 -8.53 -13.17
N ILE A 172 -3.23 -7.32 -13.57
CA ILE A 172 -4.50 -6.66 -13.20
C ILE A 172 -5.33 -6.18 -14.40
N GLY A 173 -4.77 -6.38 -15.62
CA GLY A 173 -5.42 -6.05 -16.88
C GLY A 173 -6.26 -7.18 -17.42
#